data_cab1e1dd8a4b125b17313b6c5a0df73c
#
_entry.id   cab1e1dd8a4b125b17313b6c5a0df73c
#
_cell.length_a   1.000
_cell.length_b   1.000
_cell.length_c   1.000
_cell.angle_alpha   90.00
_cell.angle_beta   90.00
_cell.angle_gamma   90.00
#
_symmetry.space_group_name_H-M   'P 1'
#
loop_
_entity.id
_entity.type
_entity.pdbx_description
1 polymer ?
#
loop_
_entity_poly.entity_id
_entity_poly.type
_entity_poly.pdbx_seq_one_letter_code
_entity_poly.pdbx_strand_id
1 'polypeptide(L)' 'MDRHTYTVSGMTCAHCIMSVTEEITAIDGVIDVAVDLPTGAVAVTSDHPLDDARVRVAVEEAGYALVG' A
#
# COMPACT_ATOMS: atom_id res chain seq x y z
N MET A 1 -13.79 -11.18 -0.67
CA MET A 1 -12.52 -10.46 -0.88
C MET A 1 -12.78 -8.99 -1.11
N ASP A 2 -11.99 -8.15 -0.51
CA ASP A 2 -12.10 -6.70 -0.64
C ASP A 2 -10.88 -6.14 -1.34
N ARG A 3 -11.10 -5.14 -2.19
CA ARG A 3 -10.03 -4.46 -2.90
C ARG A 3 -10.18 -2.95 -2.72
N HIS A 4 -9.13 -2.31 -2.25
CA HIS A 4 -9.08 -0.87 -2.09
C HIS A 4 -7.86 -0.30 -2.79
N THR A 5 -8.03 0.88 -3.38
CA THR A 5 -6.93 1.58 -4.03
C THR A 5 -6.58 2.81 -3.21
N TYR A 6 -5.30 2.93 -2.88
CA TYR A 6 -4.76 4.07 -2.15
C TYR A 6 -3.79 4.82 -3.04
N THR A 7 -3.59 6.10 -2.77
CA THR A 7 -2.57 6.89 -3.45
C THR A 7 -1.45 7.18 -2.46
N VAL A 8 -0.23 6.85 -2.86
CA VAL A 8 0.96 7.03 -2.02
C VAL A 8 1.87 8.07 -2.67
N SER A 9 2.26 9.08 -1.90
CA SER A 9 3.17 10.12 -2.38
C SER A 9 4.62 9.76 -2.06
N GLY A 10 5.54 10.23 -2.88
CA GLY A 10 6.97 10.07 -2.65
C GLY A 10 7.60 8.85 -3.29
N MET A 11 6.81 7.96 -3.90
CA MET A 11 7.36 6.82 -4.62
C MET A 11 7.90 7.28 -5.97
N THR A 12 9.21 7.19 -6.15
CA THR A 12 9.86 7.69 -7.36
C THR A 12 10.65 6.62 -8.11
N CYS A 13 10.75 5.41 -7.58
CA CYS A 13 11.53 4.34 -8.21
C CYS A 13 11.01 2.97 -7.80
N ALA A 14 11.49 1.93 -8.50
CA ALA A 14 11.08 0.55 -8.23
C ALA A 14 11.43 0.09 -6.81
N HIS A 15 12.50 0.61 -6.24
CA HIS A 15 12.90 0.27 -4.87
C HIS A 15 11.85 0.75 -3.86
N CYS A 16 11.26 1.89 -4.11
CA CYS A 16 10.18 2.43 -3.29
C CYS A 16 8.95 1.51 -3.32
N ILE A 17 8.64 0.97 -4.50
CA ILE A 17 7.54 0.02 -4.66
C ILE A 17 7.76 -1.20 -3.78
N MET A 18 8.98 -1.74 -3.76
CA MET A 18 9.29 -2.93 -2.96
C MET A 18 9.07 -2.67 -1.47
N SER A 19 9.53 -1.54 -0.97
CA SER A 19 9.38 -1.19 0.44
C SER A 19 7.91 -1.09 0.85
N VAL A 20 7.11 -0.37 0.06
CA VAL A 20 5.68 -0.21 0.33
C VAL A 20 4.97 -1.56 0.24
N THR A 21 5.27 -2.35 -0.78
CA THR A 21 4.66 -3.67 -0.97
C THR A 21 4.95 -4.59 0.21
N GLU A 22 6.19 -4.63 0.68
CA GLU A 22 6.57 -5.46 1.81
C GLU A 22 5.82 -5.07 3.08
N GLU A 23 5.75 -3.78 3.36
CA GLU A 23 5.08 -3.31 4.57
C GLU A 23 3.58 -3.58 4.53
N ILE A 24 2.93 -3.37 3.39
CA ILE A 24 1.50 -3.61 3.27
C ILE A 24 1.21 -5.12 3.30
N THR A 25 2.04 -5.91 2.64
CA THR A 25 1.87 -7.37 2.63
C THR A 25 1.98 -7.97 4.02
N ALA A 26 2.70 -7.34 4.91
CA ALA A 26 2.84 -7.79 6.30
C ALA A 26 1.56 -7.58 7.12
N ILE A 27 0.58 -6.83 6.62
CA ILE A 27 -0.70 -6.64 7.30
C ILE A 27 -1.50 -7.94 7.21
N ASP A 28 -2.03 -8.37 8.36
CA ASP A 28 -2.85 -9.59 8.41
C ASP A 28 -4.09 -9.44 7.51
N GLY A 29 -4.32 -10.45 6.69
CA GLY A 29 -5.46 -10.47 5.77
C GLY A 29 -5.17 -9.96 4.38
N VAL A 30 -4.00 -9.36 4.13
CA VAL A 30 -3.62 -8.91 2.78
C VAL A 30 -3.26 -10.12 1.92
N ILE A 31 -3.91 -10.22 0.76
CA ILE A 31 -3.69 -11.29 -0.20
C ILE A 31 -2.74 -10.85 -1.31
N ASP A 32 -2.92 -9.64 -1.82
CA ASP A 32 -2.15 -9.14 -2.95
C ASP A 32 -2.01 -7.62 -2.90
N VAL A 33 -0.92 -7.13 -3.45
CA VAL A 33 -0.65 -5.69 -3.56
C VAL A 33 -0.12 -5.39 -4.95
N ALA A 34 -0.74 -4.45 -5.64
CA ALA A 34 -0.31 -4.01 -6.97
C ALA A 34 -0.04 -2.50 -6.92
N VAL A 35 1.12 -2.09 -7.40
CA VAL A 35 1.55 -0.68 -7.38
C VAL A 35 1.71 -0.17 -8.79
N ASP A 36 1.14 1.01 -9.05
CA ASP A 36 1.31 1.74 -10.31
C ASP A 36 2.17 2.97 -10.03
N LEU A 37 3.43 2.90 -10.42
CA LEU A 37 4.39 3.96 -10.12
C LEU A 37 4.04 5.32 -10.74
N PRO A 38 3.63 5.41 -12.02
CA PRO A 38 3.32 6.70 -12.63
C PRO A 38 2.23 7.50 -11.91
N THR A 39 1.27 6.83 -11.30
CA THR A 39 0.16 7.50 -10.60
C THR A 39 0.32 7.46 -9.09
N GLY A 40 1.19 6.61 -8.58
CA GLY A 40 1.32 6.38 -7.14
C GLY A 40 0.18 5.54 -6.56
N ALA A 41 -0.63 4.92 -7.40
CA ALA A 41 -1.77 4.12 -6.96
C ALA A 41 -1.32 2.77 -6.42
N VAL A 42 -1.85 2.37 -5.29
CA VAL A 42 -1.58 1.07 -4.67
C VAL A 42 -2.91 0.35 -4.46
N ALA A 43 -3.10 -0.73 -5.20
CA ALA A 43 -4.29 -1.56 -5.07
C ALA A 43 -4.01 -2.70 -4.11
N VAL A 44 -4.76 -2.77 -3.01
CA VAL A 44 -4.59 -3.78 -1.98
C VAL A 44 -5.81 -4.70 -2.00
N THR A 45 -5.57 -5.99 -2.18
CA THR A 45 -6.61 -7.03 -2.10
C THR A 45 -6.46 -7.75 -0.77
N SER A 46 -7.57 -7.92 -0.07
CA SER A 46 -7.58 -8.58 1.24
C SER A 46 -8.76 -9.55 1.33
N ASP A 47 -8.67 -10.51 2.25
CA ASP A 47 -9.73 -11.48 2.49
C ASP A 47 -10.87 -10.90 3.35
N HIS A 48 -10.66 -9.75 3.95
CA HIS A 48 -11.66 -9.02 4.72
C HIS A 48 -11.37 -7.51 4.61
N PRO A 49 -12.33 -6.65 4.96
CA PRO A 49 -12.10 -5.21 4.93
C PRO A 49 -10.94 -4.81 5.84
N LEU A 50 -10.00 -4.04 5.30
CA LEU A 50 -8.87 -3.55 6.08
C LEU A 50 -9.18 -2.19 6.68
N ASP A 51 -8.58 -1.92 7.84
CA ASP A 51 -8.61 -0.61 8.45
C ASP A 51 -7.63 0.31 7.70
N ASP A 52 -8.11 1.42 7.17
CA ASP A 52 -7.29 2.38 6.45
C ASP A 52 -6.10 2.87 7.30
N ALA A 53 -6.29 2.94 8.62
CA ALA A 53 -5.22 3.35 9.52
C ALA A 53 -4.05 2.37 9.50
N ARG A 54 -4.31 1.07 9.34
CA ARG A 54 -3.25 0.07 9.25
C ARG A 54 -2.45 0.23 7.97
N VAL A 55 -3.13 0.50 6.85
CA VAL A 55 -2.45 0.75 5.58
C VAL A 55 -1.62 2.03 5.66
N ARG A 56 -2.15 3.06 6.29
CA ARG A 56 -1.42 4.32 6.50
C ARG A 56 -0.15 4.09 7.31
N VAL A 57 -0.23 3.35 8.41
CA VAL A 57 0.93 3.04 9.24
C VAL A 57 1.97 2.26 8.43
N ALA A 58 1.55 1.28 7.64
CA ALA A 58 2.47 0.50 6.81
C ALA A 58 3.20 1.39 5.80
N VAL A 59 2.49 2.30 5.15
CA VAL A 59 3.07 3.23 4.20
C VAL A 59 4.06 4.17 4.89
N GLU A 60 3.71 4.67 6.07
CA GLU A 60 4.59 5.56 6.84
C GLU A 60 5.84 4.83 7.33
N GLU A 61 5.71 3.56 7.71
CA GLU A 61 6.85 2.75 8.10
C GLU A 61 7.83 2.55 6.93
N ALA A 62 7.30 2.51 5.71
CA ALA A 62 8.14 2.44 4.52
C ALA A 62 8.79 3.78 4.17
N GLY A 63 8.42 4.86 4.85
CA GLY A 63 8.99 6.19 4.63
C GLY A 63 8.21 7.06 3.66
N TYR A 64 6.96 6.72 3.38
CA TYR A 64 6.10 7.44 2.45
C TYR A 64 4.82 7.90 3.15
N ALA A 65 3.91 8.50 2.40
CA ALA A 65 2.66 9.00 2.97
C ALA A 65 1.48 8.69 2.07
N LEU A 66 0.35 8.36 2.67
CA LEU A 66 -0.92 8.24 1.95
C LEU A 66 -1.45 9.63 1.62
N VAL A 67 -1.99 9.78 0.41
CA VAL A 67 -2.61 11.01 -0.06
C VAL A 67 -4.12 10.78 -0.09
N GLY A 68 -4.84 11.68 0.49
CA GLY A 68 -6.29 11.62 0.52
C GLY A 68 -6.82 10.91 1.72
#